data_c7704182b3f6f0650c71c1ba8108b2aa
#
_entry.id   c7704182b3f6f0650c71c1ba8108b2aa
#
_cell.length_a   1.000
_cell.length_b   1.000
_cell.length_c   1.000
_cell.angle_alpha   90.00
_cell.angle_beta   90.00
_cell.angle_gamma   90.00
#
_symmetry.space_group_name_H-M   'P 1'
#
loop_
_entity.id
_entity.type
_entity.pdbx_description
1 polymer ?
#
loop_
_entity_poly.entity_id
_entity_poly.type
_entity_poly.pdbx_seq_one_letter_code
_entity_poly.pdbx_strand_id
1 'polypeptide(L)'
;ADSVQLIQMLFDGLMTCLADAEGHFERNDIKGKHESIGKATKILVGLQSALDFEEGKELAANLSDLYDYCVRRLLKANIRNDIDGIKEVRSLIQEVKGAWEMLPQILNKDVKVSMVS
;
A
#
# COMPACT_ATOMS: atom_id res chain seq x y z
N ALA A 1 -13.21 -7.43 13.08
CA ALA A 1 -13.06 -6.14 12.40
C ALA A 1 -13.91 -6.12 11.13
N ASP A 2 -14.49 -4.99 10.79
CA ASP A 2 -15.20 -4.84 9.53
C ASP A 2 -14.23 -4.52 8.39
N SER A 3 -14.74 -4.47 7.15
CA SER A 3 -13.90 -4.26 5.98
C SER A 3 -13.22 -2.89 5.99
N VAL A 4 -13.87 -1.86 6.51
CA VAL A 4 -13.27 -0.52 6.61
C VAL A 4 -12.08 -0.55 7.56
N GLN A 5 -12.23 -1.21 8.72
CA GLN A 5 -11.14 -1.34 9.68
C GLN A 5 -9.98 -2.14 9.13
N LEU A 6 -10.25 -3.22 8.38
CA LEU A 6 -9.20 -4.03 7.76
C LEU A 6 -8.40 -3.23 6.73
N ILE A 7 -9.08 -2.45 5.90
CA ILE A 7 -8.39 -1.61 4.92
C ILE A 7 -7.57 -0.52 5.64
N GLN A 8 -8.13 0.08 6.70
CA GLN A 8 -7.40 1.06 7.50
C GLN A 8 -6.11 0.45 8.06
N MET A 9 -6.20 -0.77 8.59
CA MET A 9 -5.03 -1.48 9.11
C MET A 9 -3.99 -1.72 8.02
N LEU A 10 -4.42 -2.05 6.81
CA LEU A 10 -3.51 -2.24 5.67
C LEU A 10 -2.79 -0.93 5.33
N PHE A 11 -3.50 0.19 5.26
CA PHE A 11 -2.86 1.48 5.00
C PHE A 11 -1.88 1.86 6.11
N ASP A 12 -2.27 1.68 7.37
CA ASP A 12 -1.40 2.00 8.50
C ASP A 12 -0.15 1.13 8.50
N GLY A 13 -0.32 -0.16 8.25
CA GLY A 13 0.80 -1.09 8.14
C GLY A 13 1.74 -0.74 6.99
N LEU A 14 1.18 -0.34 5.85
CA LEU A 14 1.97 0.09 4.69
C LEU A 14 2.80 1.34 5.03
N MET A 15 2.18 2.34 5.65
CA MET A 15 2.89 3.56 6.03
C MET A 15 4.03 3.26 7.01
N THR A 16 3.78 2.36 7.97
CA THR A 16 4.81 1.91 8.91
C THR A 16 5.97 1.22 8.18
N CYS A 17 5.67 0.30 7.27
CA CYS A 17 6.71 -0.40 6.49
C CYS A 17 7.54 0.57 5.66
N LEU A 18 6.91 1.59 5.06
CA LEU A 18 7.63 2.57 4.25
C LEU A 18 8.54 3.44 5.12
N ALA A 19 8.07 3.84 6.30
CA ALA A 19 8.88 4.60 7.25
C ALA A 19 10.07 3.75 7.74
N ASP A 20 9.83 2.47 8.05
CA ASP A 20 10.88 1.56 8.46
C ASP A 20 11.92 1.38 7.35
N ALA A 21 11.48 1.24 6.11
CA ALA A 21 12.37 1.11 4.95
C ALA A 21 13.28 2.34 4.82
N GLU A 22 12.73 3.55 4.98
CA GLU A 22 13.54 4.77 4.95
C GLU A 22 14.60 4.74 6.06
N GLY A 23 14.23 4.35 7.28
CA GLY A 23 15.16 4.23 8.39
C GLY A 23 16.28 3.22 8.12
N HIS A 24 15.93 2.06 7.56
CA HIS A 24 16.94 1.05 7.20
C HIS A 24 17.88 1.55 6.12
N PHE A 25 17.37 2.29 5.13
CA PHE A 25 18.23 2.93 4.12
C PHE A 25 19.25 3.86 4.79
N GLU A 26 18.80 4.72 5.68
CA GLU A 26 19.67 5.70 6.34
C GLU A 26 20.75 5.04 7.20
N ARG A 27 20.44 3.87 7.77
CA ARG A 27 21.39 3.12 8.59
C ARG A 27 22.22 2.10 7.81
N ASN A 28 22.02 2.04 6.48
CA ASN A 28 22.66 1.04 5.62
C ASN A 28 22.36 -0.40 6.05
N ASP A 29 21.16 -0.62 6.58
CA ASP A 29 20.68 -1.94 6.98
C ASP A 29 20.00 -2.61 5.78
N ILE A 30 20.78 -3.33 4.99
CA ILE A 30 20.31 -3.94 3.75
C ILE A 30 19.24 -5.00 4.02
N LYS A 31 19.45 -5.84 5.02
CA LYS A 31 18.48 -6.89 5.36
C LYS A 31 17.15 -6.30 5.81
N GLY A 32 17.18 -5.32 6.71
CA GLY A 32 15.97 -4.64 7.18
C GLY A 32 15.24 -3.94 6.05
N LYS A 33 15.99 -3.30 5.15
CA LYS A 33 15.43 -2.65 3.98
C LYS A 33 14.67 -3.66 3.10
N HIS A 34 15.28 -4.80 2.78
CA HIS A 34 14.63 -5.84 1.98
C HIS A 34 13.35 -6.35 2.64
N GLU A 35 13.41 -6.60 3.94
CA GLU A 35 12.24 -7.09 4.69
C GLU A 35 11.10 -6.08 4.68
N SER A 36 11.41 -4.81 4.94
CA SER A 36 10.39 -3.75 4.98
C SER A 36 9.75 -3.52 3.61
N ILE A 37 10.55 -3.49 2.56
CA ILE A 37 10.04 -3.34 1.19
C ILE A 37 9.20 -4.55 0.80
N GLY A 38 9.64 -5.76 1.16
CA GLY A 38 8.88 -6.98 0.89
C GLY A 38 7.50 -6.95 1.55
N LYS A 39 7.42 -6.52 2.81
CA LYS A 39 6.15 -6.37 3.50
C LYS A 39 5.28 -5.31 2.85
N ALA A 40 5.87 -4.17 2.49
CA ALA A 40 5.13 -3.09 1.83
C ALA A 40 4.51 -3.56 0.51
N THR A 41 5.25 -4.31 -0.30
CA THR A 41 4.72 -4.81 -1.58
C THR A 41 3.58 -5.79 -1.36
N LYS A 42 3.65 -6.65 -0.34
CA LYS A 42 2.55 -7.57 -0.01
C LYS A 42 1.30 -6.83 0.42
N ILE A 43 1.45 -5.76 1.20
CA ILE A 43 0.31 -4.95 1.62
C ILE A 43 -0.32 -4.25 0.42
N LEU A 44 0.50 -3.72 -0.49
CA LEU A 44 0.01 -3.08 -1.72
C LEU A 44 -0.81 -4.07 -2.57
N VAL A 45 -0.35 -5.30 -2.71
CA VAL A 45 -1.10 -6.34 -3.42
C VAL A 45 -2.41 -6.64 -2.70
N GLY A 46 -2.40 -6.65 -1.35
CA GLY A 46 -3.61 -6.84 -0.56
C GLY A 46 -4.62 -5.71 -0.77
N LEU A 47 -4.15 -4.46 -0.77
CA LEU A 47 -5.02 -3.30 -1.05
C LEU A 47 -5.61 -3.38 -2.46
N GLN A 48 -4.79 -3.76 -3.44
CA GLN A 48 -5.24 -3.92 -4.81
C GLN A 48 -6.32 -5.00 -4.93
N SER A 49 -6.12 -6.13 -4.27
CA SER A 49 -7.08 -7.24 -4.28
C SER A 49 -8.41 -6.89 -3.63
N ALA A 50 -8.40 -5.93 -2.71
CA ALA A 50 -9.60 -5.48 -2.01
C ALA A 50 -10.40 -4.43 -2.77
N LEU A 51 -9.94 -3.97 -3.92
CA LEU A 51 -10.67 -2.97 -4.71
C LEU A 51 -11.96 -3.55 -5.28
N ASP A 52 -13.01 -2.75 -5.24
CA ASP A 52 -14.30 -3.09 -5.83
C ASP A 52 -14.42 -2.40 -7.18
N PHE A 53 -14.20 -3.15 -8.27
CA PHE A 53 -14.23 -2.59 -9.61
C PHE A 53 -15.65 -2.34 -10.10
N GLU A 54 -16.64 -3.00 -9.54
CA GLU A 54 -18.04 -2.78 -9.91
C GLU A 54 -18.54 -1.44 -9.37
N GLU A 55 -18.28 -1.17 -8.09
CA GLU A 55 -18.69 0.10 -7.46
C GLU A 55 -17.73 1.23 -7.76
N GLY A 56 -16.44 0.96 -7.71
CA GLY A 56 -15.40 1.97 -7.89
C GLY A 56 -15.11 2.33 -9.34
N LYS A 57 -15.44 1.46 -10.26
CA LYS A 57 -15.33 1.68 -11.72
C LYS A 57 -13.96 2.22 -12.11
N GLU A 58 -13.93 3.36 -12.78
CA GLU A 58 -12.69 3.99 -13.26
C GLU A 58 -11.76 4.37 -12.11
N LEU A 59 -12.30 4.82 -10.99
CA LEU A 59 -11.48 5.17 -9.83
C LEU A 59 -10.76 3.93 -9.27
N ALA A 60 -11.46 2.81 -9.17
CA ALA A 60 -10.83 1.56 -8.73
C ALA A 60 -9.75 1.11 -9.72
N ALA A 61 -10.00 1.22 -11.02
CA ALA A 61 -9.02 0.88 -12.04
C ALA A 61 -7.78 1.77 -11.95
N ASN A 62 -7.97 3.07 -11.73
CA ASN A 62 -6.87 4.01 -11.57
C ASN A 62 -6.05 3.71 -10.32
N LEU A 63 -6.71 3.37 -9.21
CA LEU A 63 -6.01 2.99 -7.99
C LEU A 63 -5.24 1.68 -8.16
N SER A 64 -5.82 0.71 -8.87
CA SER A 64 -5.11 -0.53 -9.17
C SER A 64 -3.82 -0.27 -9.94
N ASP A 65 -3.87 0.61 -10.94
CA ASP A 65 -2.68 1.02 -11.69
C ASP A 65 -1.67 1.73 -10.82
N LEU A 66 -2.13 2.58 -9.91
CA LEU A 66 -1.26 3.27 -8.97
C LEU A 66 -0.56 2.29 -8.03
N TYR A 67 -1.29 1.30 -7.52
CA TYR A 67 -0.70 0.27 -6.66
C TYR A 67 0.35 -0.55 -7.42
N ASP A 68 0.08 -0.90 -8.68
CA ASP A 68 1.07 -1.56 -9.54
C ASP A 68 2.33 -0.71 -9.69
N TYR A 69 2.15 0.58 -9.94
CA TYR A 69 3.28 1.51 -10.04
C TYR A 69 4.10 1.53 -8.75
N CYS A 70 3.41 1.61 -7.61
CA CYS A 70 4.10 1.64 -6.31
C CYS A 70 4.92 0.37 -6.07
N VAL A 71 4.38 -0.80 -6.41
CA VAL A 71 5.12 -2.07 -6.28
C VAL A 71 6.38 -2.03 -7.15
N ARG A 72 6.24 -1.66 -8.42
CA ARG A 72 7.39 -1.59 -9.33
C ARG A 72 8.42 -0.56 -8.86
N ARG A 73 7.95 0.59 -8.37
CA ARG A 73 8.84 1.66 -7.90
C ARG A 73 9.63 1.23 -6.67
N LEU A 74 8.99 0.53 -5.73
CA LEU A 74 9.65 0.02 -4.53
C LEU A 74 10.69 -1.03 -4.88
N LEU A 75 10.38 -1.96 -5.78
CA LEU A 75 11.32 -2.99 -6.20
C LEU A 75 12.55 -2.38 -6.88
N LYS A 76 12.33 -1.39 -7.73
CA LYS A 76 13.41 -0.67 -8.39
C LYS A 76 14.26 0.11 -7.39
N ALA A 77 13.63 0.78 -6.45
CA ALA A 77 14.33 1.51 -5.39
C ALA A 77 15.20 0.58 -4.54
N ASN A 78 14.69 -0.62 -4.26
CA ASN A 78 15.44 -1.62 -3.51
C ASN A 78 16.69 -2.08 -4.27
N ILE A 79 16.53 -2.41 -5.56
CA ILE A 79 17.65 -2.88 -6.39
C ILE A 79 18.70 -1.80 -6.59
N ARG A 80 18.28 -0.57 -6.84
CA ARG A 80 19.16 0.56 -7.12
C ARG A 80 19.64 1.30 -5.89
N ASN A 81 19.17 0.89 -4.72
CA ASN A 81 19.47 1.55 -3.45
C ASN A 81 19.11 3.04 -3.49
N ASP A 82 17.90 3.34 -3.97
CA ASP A 82 17.41 4.69 -4.20
C ASP A 82 16.30 5.03 -3.21
N ILE A 83 16.65 5.78 -2.16
CA ILE A 83 15.69 6.18 -1.13
C ILE A 83 14.56 7.06 -1.68
N ASP A 84 14.81 7.80 -2.75
CA ASP A 84 13.81 8.69 -3.33
C ASP A 84 12.59 7.92 -3.83
N GLY A 85 12.78 6.68 -4.29
CA GLY A 85 11.66 5.84 -4.70
C GLY A 85 10.74 5.48 -3.53
N ILE A 86 11.31 5.25 -2.36
CA ILE A 86 10.53 4.96 -1.15
C ILE A 86 9.76 6.20 -0.71
N LYS A 87 10.43 7.36 -0.73
CA LYS A 87 9.80 8.64 -0.35
C LYS A 87 8.65 8.98 -1.31
N GLU A 88 8.84 8.74 -2.59
CA GLU A 88 7.80 8.96 -3.60
C GLU A 88 6.57 8.11 -3.29
N VAL A 89 6.76 6.80 -3.10
CA VAL A 89 5.66 5.88 -2.81
C VAL A 89 4.95 6.27 -1.51
N ARG A 90 5.72 6.63 -0.48
CA ARG A 90 5.15 7.06 0.80
C ARG A 90 4.26 8.27 0.62
N SER A 91 4.69 9.25 -0.17
CA SER A 91 3.90 10.46 -0.45
C SER A 91 2.62 10.12 -1.20
N LEU A 92 2.70 9.28 -2.24
CA LEU A 92 1.54 8.85 -3.01
C LEU A 92 0.53 8.10 -2.14
N ILE A 93 0.99 7.17 -1.33
CA ILE A 93 0.10 6.37 -0.47
C ILE A 93 -0.54 7.24 0.60
N GLN A 94 0.16 8.23 1.13
CA GLN A 94 -0.42 9.16 2.09
C GLN A 94 -1.60 9.91 1.48
N GLU A 95 -1.47 10.37 0.24
CA GLU A 95 -2.57 11.02 -0.48
C GLU A 95 -3.73 10.07 -0.73
N VAL A 96 -3.44 8.84 -1.16
CA VAL A 96 -4.47 7.82 -1.41
C VAL A 96 -5.22 7.49 -0.13
N LYS A 97 -4.49 7.31 0.97
CA LYS A 97 -5.09 7.02 2.28
C LYS A 97 -6.03 8.13 2.70
N GLY A 98 -5.61 9.39 2.55
CA GLY A 98 -6.44 10.54 2.90
C GLY A 98 -7.73 10.59 2.09
N ALA A 99 -7.64 10.34 0.79
CA ALA A 99 -8.83 10.30 -0.08
C ALA A 99 -9.73 9.11 0.26
N TRP A 100 -9.13 7.94 0.51
CA TRP A 100 -9.88 6.74 0.88
C TRP A 100 -10.68 6.94 2.17
N GLU A 101 -10.11 7.60 3.15
CA GLU A 101 -10.78 7.84 4.44
C GLU A 101 -12.09 8.63 4.29
N MET A 102 -12.24 9.36 3.20
CA MET A 102 -13.47 10.09 2.90
C MET A 102 -14.54 9.22 2.22
N LEU A 103 -14.14 8.15 1.54
CA LEU A 103 -15.04 7.33 0.71
C LEU A 103 -14.73 5.82 0.82
N PRO A 104 -14.61 5.27 2.04
CA PRO A 104 -14.10 3.90 2.18
C PRO A 104 -15.02 2.82 1.59
N GLN A 105 -16.34 3.04 1.63
CA GLN A 105 -17.32 2.03 1.22
C GLN A 105 -17.49 1.91 -0.29
N ILE A 106 -17.07 2.92 -1.04
CA ILE A 106 -17.21 2.93 -2.50
C ILE A 106 -16.08 2.16 -3.17
N LEU A 107 -14.88 2.21 -2.59
CA LEU A 107 -13.67 1.70 -3.25
C LEU A 107 -13.36 0.25 -2.93
N ASN A 108 -13.87 -0.29 -1.83
CA ASN A 108 -13.45 -1.59 -1.35
C ASN A 108 -14.61 -2.57 -1.19
N LYS A 109 -14.31 -3.84 -1.46
CA LYS A 109 -15.24 -4.95 -1.26
C LYS A 109 -15.47 -5.14 0.23
N ASP A 110 -16.58 -5.77 0.58
CA ASP A 110 -16.84 -6.17 1.95
C ASP A 110 -15.99 -7.39 2.29
N VAL A 111 -14.79 -7.13 2.76
CA VAL A 111 -13.81 -8.16 3.11
C VAL A 111 -14.22 -8.94 4.34
N LYS A 112 -14.96 -8.31 5.25
CA LYS A 112 -15.44 -8.93 6.49
C LYS A 112 -16.25 -10.19 6.23
N VAL A 113 -17.15 -10.14 5.26
CA VAL A 113 -18.01 -11.28 4.92
C VAL A 113 -17.16 -12.47 4.49
N SER A 114 -16.17 -12.25 3.65
CA SER A 114 -15.27 -13.28 3.17
C SER A 114 -14.45 -13.91 4.29
N MET A 115 -14.08 -13.13 5.29
CA MET A 115 -13.22 -13.58 6.38
C MET A 115 -13.98 -14.33 7.46
N VAL A 116 -15.27 -14.06 7.61
CA VAL A 116 -16.10 -14.64 8.66
C VAL A 116 -16.77 -15.93 8.19
N SER A 117 -17.05 -16.05 6.94
CA SER A 117 -17.73 -17.22 6.35
C SER A 117 -16.79 -18.42 6.05
#